data_07c8112fa1d170c4e9a6c50f2b117827
#
_entry.id   07c8112fa1d170c4e9a6c50f2b117827
#
_cell.length_a   1.000
_cell.length_b   1.000
_cell.length_c   1.000
_cell.angle_alpha   90.00
_cell.angle_beta   90.00
_cell.angle_gamma   90.00
#
_symmetry.space_group_name_H-M   'P 1'
#
loop_
_entity.id
_entity.type
_entity.pdbx_description
1 polymer ?
#
loop_
_entity_poly.entity_id
_entity_poly.type
_entity_poly.pdbx_seq_one_letter_code
_entity_poly.pdbx_strand_id
1 'polypeptide(L)'
;DFGVSHVVLKPGAASSQRHWHEDEDEFLVMLAGIATLVEEDGRSLLRPGDMAAFPKGEPNGHHLVNESDSDCTFVVFGRPPTGDCHYPDIDLLWSGGMWRHKEGSSY
;
A
#
# COMPACT_ATOMS: atom_id res chain seq x y z
N ASP A 1 -9.04 9.19 -14.84
CA ASP A 1 -9.69 9.10 -13.52
C ASP A 1 -8.67 8.68 -12.48
N PHE A 2 -8.77 9.25 -11.29
CA PHE A 2 -7.92 8.88 -10.16
C PHE A 2 -8.73 9.03 -8.87
N GLY A 3 -8.29 8.29 -7.84
CA GLY A 3 -8.86 8.37 -6.51
C GLY A 3 -7.92 9.05 -5.55
N VAL A 4 -8.50 9.69 -4.54
CA VAL A 4 -7.76 10.32 -3.44
C VAL A 4 -8.37 9.83 -2.13
N SER A 5 -7.53 9.31 -1.24
CA SER A 5 -7.97 8.84 0.08
C SER A 5 -7.17 9.53 1.17
N HIS A 6 -7.88 10.01 2.17
CA HIS A 6 -7.28 10.54 3.40
C HIS A 6 -7.32 9.41 4.43
N VAL A 7 -6.17 9.05 4.96
CA VAL A 7 -6.02 7.88 5.84
C VAL A 7 -5.44 8.31 7.18
N VAL A 8 -6.05 7.82 8.25
CA VAL A 8 -5.52 7.96 9.61
C VAL A 8 -5.21 6.57 10.13
N LEU A 9 -3.96 6.34 10.53
CA LEU A 9 -3.55 5.09 11.16
C LEU A 9 -3.31 5.33 12.65
N LYS A 10 -4.00 4.59 13.48
CA LYS A 10 -3.75 4.57 14.91
C LYS A 10 -2.48 3.80 15.23
N PRO A 11 -1.87 4.03 16.41
CA PRO A 11 -0.70 3.25 16.82
C PRO A 11 -0.94 1.74 16.70
N GLY A 12 -0.01 1.05 16.06
CA GLY A 12 -0.08 -0.40 15.81
C GLY A 12 -0.83 -0.81 14.56
N ALA A 13 -1.50 0.10 13.89
CA ALA A 13 -2.28 -0.23 12.69
C ALA A 13 -1.42 -0.24 11.42
N ALA A 14 -1.81 -1.08 10.47
CA ALA A 14 -1.23 -1.10 9.13
C ALA A 14 -2.27 -0.64 8.10
N SER A 15 -1.81 -0.04 7.00
CA SER A 15 -2.69 0.44 5.94
C SER A 15 -3.38 -0.71 5.19
N SER A 16 -2.68 -1.83 5.04
CA SER A 16 -3.14 -3.03 4.36
C SER A 16 -2.10 -4.13 4.54
N GLN A 17 -2.35 -5.31 3.99
CA GLN A 17 -1.28 -6.27 3.74
C GLN A 17 -0.34 -5.70 2.69
N ARG A 18 0.93 -6.04 2.73
CA ARG A 18 1.92 -5.58 1.76
C ARG A 18 1.52 -6.10 0.37
N HIS A 19 1.47 -5.20 -0.63
CA HIS A 19 0.99 -5.53 -1.98
C HIS A 19 1.59 -4.61 -3.04
N TRP A 20 1.47 -5.02 -4.30
CA TRP A 20 1.81 -4.20 -5.45
C TRP A 20 0.79 -4.41 -6.58
N HIS A 21 0.64 -3.41 -7.44
CA HIS A 21 -0.34 -3.41 -8.52
C HIS A 21 0.34 -3.52 -9.89
N GLU A 22 -0.23 -4.33 -10.78
CA GLU A 22 0.29 -4.45 -12.14
C GLU A 22 -0.02 -3.24 -13.01
N ASP A 23 -1.15 -2.58 -12.77
CA ASP A 23 -1.68 -1.55 -13.66
C ASP A 23 -2.16 -0.29 -12.94
N GLU A 24 -1.60 0.00 -11.78
CA GLU A 24 -1.95 1.18 -11.01
C GLU A 24 -0.70 1.90 -10.50
N ASP A 25 -0.53 3.14 -10.95
CA ASP A 25 0.43 4.06 -10.31
C ASP A 25 -0.19 4.56 -9.01
N GLU A 26 0.59 4.58 -7.95
CA GLU A 26 0.14 5.04 -6.64
C GLU A 26 1.20 5.92 -6.02
N PHE A 27 0.80 6.99 -5.32
CA PHE A 27 1.71 7.73 -4.48
C PHE A 27 1.00 8.29 -3.26
N LEU A 28 1.77 8.63 -2.25
CA LEU A 28 1.24 9.19 -1.01
C LEU A 28 2.09 10.35 -0.51
N VAL A 29 1.45 11.19 0.31
CA VAL A 29 2.08 12.33 0.98
C VAL A 29 1.75 12.26 2.47
N MET A 30 2.77 12.29 3.32
CA MET A 30 2.58 12.35 4.77
C MET A 30 2.16 13.75 5.20
N LEU A 31 1.09 13.83 6.00
CA LEU A 31 0.58 15.10 6.52
C LEU A 31 0.93 15.31 7.98
N ALA A 32 0.80 14.27 8.82
CA ALA A 32 1.03 14.40 10.26
C ALA A 32 1.49 13.05 10.82
N GLY A 33 2.26 13.11 11.90
CA GLY A 33 2.79 11.92 12.56
C GLY A 33 3.89 11.25 11.75
N ILE A 34 4.25 10.04 12.17
CA ILE A 34 5.33 9.26 11.55
C ILE A 34 4.79 7.88 11.20
N ALA A 35 4.98 7.47 9.97
CA ALA A 35 4.67 6.12 9.50
C ALA A 35 5.94 5.39 9.10
N THR A 36 5.93 4.06 9.22
CA THR A 36 6.99 3.22 8.68
C THR A 36 6.52 2.64 7.35
N LEU A 37 7.26 2.94 6.29
CA LEU A 37 7.05 2.34 4.98
C LEU A 37 7.83 1.02 4.93
N VAL A 38 7.12 -0.07 4.67
CA VAL A 38 7.70 -1.41 4.53
C VAL A 38 7.65 -1.80 3.06
N GLU A 39 8.81 -2.09 2.49
CA GLU A 39 8.98 -2.45 1.08
C GLU A 39 9.77 -3.75 0.96
N GLU A 40 9.99 -4.21 -0.28
CA GLU A 40 10.85 -5.37 -0.54
C GLU A 40 12.27 -5.17 0.02
N ASP A 41 12.80 -3.96 -0.13
CA ASP A 41 14.18 -3.62 0.25
C ASP A 41 14.36 -3.28 1.73
N GLY A 42 13.29 -3.25 2.51
CA GLY A 42 13.38 -2.92 3.92
C GLY A 42 12.39 -1.86 4.36
N ARG A 43 12.78 -1.10 5.38
CA ARG A 43 11.91 -0.14 6.06
C ARG A 43 12.50 1.27 6.03
N SER A 44 11.63 2.26 5.94
CA SER A 44 12.01 3.66 6.05
C SER A 44 10.93 4.45 6.79
N LEU A 45 11.35 5.49 7.51
CA LEU A 45 10.40 6.37 8.20
C LEU A 45 9.95 7.47 7.27
N LEU A 46 8.64 7.73 7.27
CA LEU A 46 8.04 8.85 6.58
C LEU A 46 7.56 9.87 7.60
N ARG A 47 8.01 11.11 7.45
CA ARG A 47 7.66 12.24 8.30
C ARG A 47 6.78 13.22 7.52
N PRO A 48 6.10 14.16 8.19
CA PRO A 48 5.28 15.15 7.49
C PRO A 48 6.04 15.83 6.36
N GLY A 49 5.41 15.85 5.17
CA GLY A 49 6.02 16.37 3.95
C GLY A 49 6.74 15.36 3.09
N ASP A 50 7.03 14.17 3.63
CA ASP A 50 7.65 13.11 2.83
C ASP A 50 6.62 12.48 1.90
N MET A 51 7.09 12.01 0.76
CA MET A 51 6.27 11.38 -0.28
C MET A 51 6.88 10.04 -0.67
N ALA A 52 6.01 9.13 -1.14
CA ALA A 52 6.43 7.85 -1.70
C ALA A 52 5.62 7.56 -2.95
N ALA A 53 6.28 7.03 -3.98
CA ALA A 53 5.64 6.67 -5.23
C ALA A 53 5.85 5.19 -5.53
N PHE A 54 4.80 4.55 -6.04
CA PHE A 54 4.79 3.12 -6.36
C PHE A 54 4.34 2.96 -7.81
N PRO A 55 5.28 2.95 -8.77
CA PRO A 55 4.93 2.78 -10.19
C PRO A 55 4.27 1.43 -10.46
N LYS A 56 3.32 1.45 -11.38
CA LYS A 56 2.63 0.23 -11.79
C LYS A 56 3.58 -0.80 -12.36
N GLY A 57 3.29 -2.07 -12.12
CA GLY A 57 4.07 -3.18 -12.65
C GLY A 57 5.40 -3.43 -11.94
N GLU A 58 5.80 -2.57 -11.03
CA GLU A 58 7.01 -2.78 -10.24
C GLU A 58 6.68 -3.73 -9.09
N PRO A 59 7.33 -4.91 -9.00
CA PRO A 59 6.99 -5.91 -7.98
C PRO A 59 7.56 -5.55 -6.61
N ASN A 60 7.31 -4.34 -6.15
CA ASN A 60 7.70 -3.82 -4.85
C ASN A 60 6.49 -3.80 -3.93
N GLY A 61 6.21 -4.92 -3.28
CA GLY A 61 5.12 -4.99 -2.30
C GLY A 61 5.36 -4.02 -1.15
N HIS A 62 4.35 -3.22 -0.82
CA HIS A 62 4.46 -2.15 0.15
C HIS A 62 3.23 -2.02 1.02
N HIS A 63 3.41 -1.50 2.21
CA HIS A 63 2.36 -0.98 3.07
C HIS A 63 2.97 0.00 4.09
N LEU A 64 2.09 0.73 4.77
CA LEU A 64 2.50 1.60 5.87
C LEU A 64 2.03 1.01 7.20
N VAL A 65 2.89 1.10 8.20
CA VAL A 65 2.59 0.67 9.57
C VAL A 65 2.85 1.85 10.50
N ASN A 66 1.96 2.08 11.43
CA ASN A 66 2.19 3.07 12.48
C ASN A 66 2.83 2.39 13.68
N GLU A 67 4.15 2.48 13.76
CA GLU A 67 4.93 1.94 14.87
C GLU A 67 5.23 3.00 15.95
N SER A 68 4.63 4.17 15.82
CA SER A 68 4.74 5.26 16.80
C SER A 68 3.64 5.14 17.86
N ASP A 69 3.66 6.06 18.83
CA ASP A 69 2.68 6.12 19.91
C ASP A 69 1.56 7.16 19.66
N SER A 70 1.52 7.74 18.48
CA SER A 70 0.53 8.75 18.09
C SER A 70 -0.07 8.41 16.73
N ASP A 71 -1.26 8.92 16.44
CA ASP A 71 -1.88 8.77 15.12
C ASP A 71 -0.99 9.37 14.04
N CYS A 72 -0.99 8.77 12.86
CA CYS A 72 -0.38 9.36 11.69
C CYS A 72 -1.40 9.49 10.56
N THR A 73 -1.21 10.49 9.71
CA THR A 73 -2.17 10.85 8.67
C THR A 73 -1.44 11.04 7.35
N PHE A 74 -2.01 10.50 6.29
CA PHE A 74 -1.46 10.67 4.95
C PHE A 74 -2.56 10.66 3.91
N VAL A 75 -2.25 11.17 2.72
CA VAL A 75 -3.14 11.17 1.57
C VAL A 75 -2.53 10.25 0.51
N VAL A 76 -3.35 9.36 -0.02
CA VAL A 76 -2.97 8.42 -1.09
C VAL A 76 -3.68 8.81 -2.35
N PHE A 77 -2.93 8.82 -3.46
CA PHE A 77 -3.44 9.08 -4.80
C PHE A 77 -3.20 7.84 -5.65
N GLY A 78 -4.23 7.43 -6.40
CA GLY A 78 -4.09 6.29 -7.30
C GLY A 78 -5.24 6.20 -8.28
N ARG A 79 -5.10 5.32 -9.26
CA ARG A 79 -6.19 4.98 -10.17
C ARG A 79 -6.92 3.76 -9.60
N PRO A 80 -8.23 3.60 -9.89
CA PRO A 80 -8.90 2.35 -9.61
C PRO A 80 -8.14 1.20 -10.28
N PRO A 81 -7.85 0.10 -9.58
CA PRO A 81 -7.09 -1.01 -10.14
C PRO A 81 -7.87 -1.68 -11.27
N THR A 82 -7.22 -1.84 -12.43
CA THR A 82 -7.77 -2.55 -13.59
C THR A 82 -7.04 -3.86 -13.86
N GLY A 83 -5.86 -4.05 -13.27
CA GLY A 83 -5.05 -5.24 -13.36
C GLY A 83 -5.01 -6.03 -12.06
N ASP A 84 -4.14 -7.01 -12.02
CA ASP A 84 -3.96 -7.85 -10.85
C ASP A 84 -3.25 -7.10 -9.72
N CYS A 85 -3.57 -7.49 -8.49
CA CYS A 85 -2.92 -6.99 -7.28
C CYS A 85 -2.28 -8.17 -6.55
N HIS A 86 -0.99 -8.08 -6.29
CA HIS A 86 -0.19 -9.16 -5.74
C HIS A 86 0.17 -8.92 -4.28
N TYR A 87 0.04 -9.96 -3.46
CA TYR A 87 0.34 -9.95 -2.03
C TYR A 87 1.51 -10.92 -1.76
N PRO A 88 2.77 -10.43 -1.74
CA PRO A 88 3.93 -11.32 -1.70
C PRO A 88 4.07 -12.16 -0.43
N ASP A 89 3.53 -11.71 0.70
CA ASP A 89 3.74 -12.35 1.99
C ASP A 89 2.70 -13.41 2.33
N ILE A 90 1.59 -13.47 1.60
CA ILE A 90 0.48 -14.37 1.90
C ILE A 90 -0.02 -15.03 0.62
N ASP A 91 -0.84 -16.07 0.77
CA ASP A 91 -1.43 -16.79 -0.37
C ASP A 91 -2.68 -16.04 -0.86
N LEU A 92 -2.46 -14.88 -1.47
CA LEU A 92 -3.53 -14.02 -1.92
C LEU A 92 -3.16 -13.31 -3.22
N LEU A 93 -4.13 -13.28 -4.14
CA LEU A 93 -4.04 -12.58 -5.42
C LEU A 93 -5.42 -12.00 -5.74
N TRP A 94 -5.46 -10.73 -6.13
CA TRP A 94 -6.66 -10.13 -6.71
C TRP A 94 -6.51 -10.17 -8.22
N SER A 95 -7.35 -10.96 -8.89
CA SER A 95 -7.28 -11.13 -10.33
C SER A 95 -8.65 -11.42 -10.90
N GLY A 96 -8.96 -10.80 -12.03
CA GLY A 96 -10.25 -11.01 -12.70
C GLY A 96 -11.45 -10.58 -11.86
N GLY A 97 -11.27 -9.60 -10.99
CA GLY A 97 -12.34 -9.09 -10.13
C GLY A 97 -12.67 -9.98 -8.94
N MET A 98 -11.79 -10.90 -8.55
CA MET A 98 -12.03 -11.79 -7.42
C MET A 98 -10.74 -12.18 -6.71
N TRP A 99 -10.89 -12.61 -5.44
CA TRP A 99 -9.78 -13.13 -4.66
C TRP A 99 -9.43 -14.53 -5.09
N ARG A 100 -8.15 -14.82 -5.21
CA ARG A 100 -7.62 -16.11 -5.62
C ARG A 100 -6.42 -16.53 -4.78
N HIS A 101 -6.13 -17.82 -4.77
CA HIS A 101 -4.83 -18.34 -4.35
C HIS A 101 -3.78 -17.93 -5.39
N LYS A 102 -2.52 -17.91 -5.00
CA LYS A 102 -1.43 -17.52 -5.90
C LYS A 102 -1.30 -18.43 -7.12
N GLU A 103 -1.69 -19.68 -6.99
CA GLU A 103 -1.67 -20.62 -8.12
C GLU A 103 -2.85 -20.42 -9.10
N GLY A 104 -3.81 -19.55 -8.76
CA GLY A 104 -4.90 -19.13 -9.65
C GLY A 104 -6.30 -19.61 -9.29
N SER A 105 -6.45 -20.59 -8.41
CA SER A 105 -7.78 -21.07 -8.02
C SER A 105 -8.48 -20.05 -7.12
N SER A 106 -9.82 -20.01 -7.21
CA SER A 106 -10.62 -19.10 -6.40
C SER A 106 -10.72 -19.55 -4.94
N TYR A 107 -10.88 -18.56 -4.08
CA TYR A 107 -11.25 -18.81 -2.68
C TYR A 107 -12.69 -19.28 -2.58
#